data_93897ccdf67c61cf47cc43907794c215
#
_entry.id   93897ccdf67c61cf47cc43907794c215
#
_cell.length_a   1.000
_cell.length_b   1.000
_cell.length_c   1.000
_cell.angle_alpha   90.00
_cell.angle_beta   90.00
_cell.angle_gamma   90.00
#
_symmetry.space_group_name_H-M   'P 1'
#
loop_
_entity.id
_entity.type
_entity.pdbx_description
1 polymer ?
#
loop_
_entity_poly.entity_id
_entity_poly.type
_entity_poly.pdbx_seq_one_letter_code
_entity_poly.pdbx_strand_id
1 'polypeptide(L)'
;EEEIIQGLADHVRETLIDDRMMIVWGSGGTLRTIGGILGFDLSTLGIDITVGGNIIGSDLNENEILSALKEHQGDVMLLLSPMGGQGFLIGRGNLQLSPDVLRIIGVNRVLGIVTPAKMLTLRSLRIETGDSEMDQRFSDKKYLKVLQGYRTTRVLKVSVD
;
A
#
# COMPACT_ATOMS: atom_id res chain seq x y z
N GLU A 1 6.76 18.38 8.09
CA GLU A 1 6.89 17.17 7.26
C GLU A 1 7.38 15.98 8.07
N GLU A 2 8.44 16.14 8.84
CA GLU A 2 8.95 15.06 9.71
C GLU A 2 7.93 14.63 10.75
N GLU A 3 7.22 15.57 11.33
CA GLU A 3 6.19 15.27 12.33
C GLU A 3 5.03 14.48 11.72
N ILE A 4 4.68 14.80 10.48
CA ILE A 4 3.61 14.09 9.78
C ILE A 4 4.04 12.66 9.50
N ILE A 5 5.25 12.45 9.02
CA ILE A 5 5.75 11.10 8.72
C ILE A 5 5.91 10.30 10.01
N GLN A 6 6.38 10.92 11.09
CA GLN A 6 6.42 10.25 12.40
C GLN A 6 5.02 9.85 12.84
N GLY A 7 4.03 10.73 12.66
CA GLY A 7 2.63 10.41 12.96
C GLY A 7 2.08 9.26 12.15
N LEU A 8 2.41 9.20 10.85
CA LEU A 8 2.04 8.09 9.99
C LEU A 8 2.66 6.78 10.50
N ALA A 9 3.94 6.81 10.84
CA ALA A 9 4.62 5.63 11.38
C ALA A 9 4.00 5.17 12.70
N ASP A 10 3.69 6.11 13.59
CA ASP A 10 3.06 5.79 14.87
C ASP A 10 1.69 5.15 14.67
N HIS A 11 0.91 5.67 13.71
CA HIS A 11 -0.39 5.10 13.40
C HIS A 11 -0.27 3.66 12.86
N VAL A 12 0.66 3.43 11.94
CA VAL A 12 0.90 2.08 11.40
C VAL A 12 1.34 1.14 12.52
N ARG A 13 2.25 1.60 13.38
CA ARG A 13 2.70 0.77 14.53
C ARG A 13 1.54 0.37 15.42
N GLU A 14 0.67 1.31 15.76
CA GLU A 14 -0.41 1.08 16.72
C GLU A 14 -1.55 0.26 16.14
N THR A 15 -1.80 0.36 14.83
CA THR A 15 -2.99 -0.24 14.23
C THR A 15 -2.71 -1.43 13.31
N LEU A 16 -1.50 -1.54 12.76
CA LEU A 16 -1.20 -2.56 11.75
C LEU A 16 -0.05 -3.49 12.11
N ILE A 17 0.74 -3.17 13.14
CA ILE A 17 1.83 -4.05 13.56
C ILE A 17 1.36 -4.90 14.73
N ASP A 18 1.07 -6.17 14.45
CA ASP A 18 0.84 -7.19 15.46
C ASP A 18 1.49 -8.49 14.97
N ASP A 19 1.46 -9.53 15.79
CA ASP A 19 2.22 -10.77 15.52
C ASP A 19 1.82 -11.46 14.22
N ARG A 20 0.61 -11.23 13.72
CA ARG A 20 0.05 -11.98 12.60
C ARG A 20 -0.30 -11.13 11.38
N MET A 21 -0.21 -9.83 11.51
CA MET A 21 -0.53 -8.93 10.39
C MET A 21 0.58 -8.96 9.36
N MET A 22 0.24 -9.34 8.15
CA MET A 22 1.13 -9.18 7.01
C MET A 22 0.90 -7.80 6.40
N ILE A 23 1.98 -7.07 6.15
CA ILE A 23 1.93 -5.84 5.38
C ILE A 23 2.71 -6.06 4.09
N VAL A 24 2.04 -5.82 2.96
CA VAL A 24 2.67 -5.75 1.65
C VAL A 24 2.95 -4.27 1.41
N TRP A 25 4.23 -3.93 1.32
CA TRP A 25 4.69 -2.55 1.22
C TRP A 25 4.96 -2.18 -0.24
N GLY A 26 4.27 -1.17 -0.74
CA GLY A 26 4.61 -0.56 -2.01
C GLY A 26 5.93 0.19 -1.93
N SER A 27 6.45 0.59 -3.08
CA SER A 27 7.67 1.39 -3.16
C SER A 27 7.39 2.87 -2.93
N GLY A 28 8.45 3.64 -2.73
CA GLY A 28 8.40 5.08 -2.62
C GLY A 28 9.04 5.60 -1.33
N GLY A 29 9.46 6.87 -1.38
CA GLY A 29 10.21 7.48 -0.30
C GLY A 29 9.45 7.59 1.01
N THR A 30 8.16 7.93 0.95
CA THR A 30 7.33 8.06 2.15
C THR A 30 7.19 6.73 2.88
N LEU A 31 6.86 5.67 2.13
CA LEU A 31 6.73 4.33 2.73
C LEU A 31 8.05 3.82 3.27
N ARG A 32 9.13 4.07 2.55
CA ARG A 32 10.47 3.67 2.99
C ARG A 32 10.86 4.37 4.29
N THR A 33 10.55 5.66 4.41
CA THR A 33 10.83 6.41 5.63
C THR A 33 10.00 5.89 6.80
N ILE A 34 8.71 5.65 6.57
CA ILE A 34 7.83 5.05 7.59
C ILE A 34 8.38 3.71 8.04
N GLY A 35 8.73 2.84 7.07
CA GLY A 35 9.32 1.54 7.38
C GLY A 35 10.59 1.65 8.21
N GLY A 36 11.47 2.59 7.85
CA GLY A 36 12.71 2.84 8.60
C GLY A 36 12.47 3.24 10.05
N ILE A 37 11.47 4.09 10.31
CA ILE A 37 11.08 4.46 11.67
C ILE A 37 10.61 3.23 12.45
N LEU A 38 9.93 2.31 11.78
CA LEU A 38 9.45 1.07 12.39
C LEU A 38 10.53 -0.01 12.52
N GLY A 39 11.73 0.25 12.04
CA GLY A 39 12.84 -0.69 12.13
C GLY A 39 12.98 -1.60 10.90
N PHE A 40 12.30 -1.29 9.81
CA PHE A 40 12.38 -2.07 8.57
C PHE A 40 13.28 -1.39 7.54
N ASP A 41 14.28 -2.11 7.05
CA ASP A 41 15.10 -1.66 5.93
C ASP A 41 14.45 -2.08 4.61
N LEU A 42 13.48 -1.28 4.18
CA LEU A 42 12.71 -1.57 2.96
C LEU A 42 13.53 -1.30 1.71
N SER A 43 13.27 -2.07 0.66
CA SER A 43 13.92 -1.87 -0.63
C SER A 43 13.50 -0.53 -1.25
N THR A 44 14.35 -0.01 -2.16
CA THR A 44 14.13 1.32 -2.72
C THR A 44 12.97 1.34 -3.72
N LEU A 45 12.89 0.37 -4.60
CA LEU A 45 11.94 0.36 -5.70
C LEU A 45 11.03 -0.86 -5.73
N GLY A 46 11.26 -1.83 -4.88
CA GLY A 46 10.56 -3.11 -4.90
C GLY A 46 9.37 -3.19 -3.97
N ILE A 47 8.73 -4.33 -4.00
CA ILE A 47 7.67 -4.68 -3.06
C ILE A 47 8.28 -5.56 -1.97
N ASP A 48 8.08 -5.17 -0.73
CA ASP A 48 8.58 -5.91 0.43
C ASP A 48 7.40 -6.39 1.26
N ILE A 49 7.62 -7.44 2.05
CA ILE A 49 6.58 -7.98 2.93
C ILE A 49 7.13 -8.09 4.33
N THR A 50 6.36 -7.60 5.30
CA THR A 50 6.62 -7.79 6.72
C THR A 50 5.50 -8.59 7.36
N VAL A 51 5.82 -9.35 8.40
CA VAL A 51 4.83 -9.98 9.28
C VAL A 51 5.25 -9.65 10.69
N GLY A 52 4.36 -8.99 11.42
CA GLY A 52 4.71 -8.50 12.75
C GLY A 52 5.90 -7.57 12.66
N GLY A 53 6.90 -7.79 13.47
CA GLY A 53 8.11 -6.97 13.52
C GLY A 53 9.23 -7.42 12.58
N ASN A 54 8.98 -8.29 11.61
CA ASN A 54 10.02 -8.90 10.80
C ASN A 54 9.76 -8.75 9.30
N ILE A 55 10.83 -8.44 8.55
CA ILE A 55 10.80 -8.52 7.09
C ILE A 55 10.89 -10.00 6.71
N ILE A 56 9.93 -10.49 5.92
CA ILE A 56 9.95 -11.87 5.42
C ILE A 56 10.31 -11.95 3.94
N GLY A 57 10.34 -10.84 3.25
CA GLY A 57 10.78 -10.79 1.86
C GLY A 57 11.03 -9.36 1.39
N SER A 58 12.04 -9.18 0.55
CA SER A 58 12.44 -7.88 0.02
C SER A 58 12.55 -7.95 -1.49
N ASP A 59 12.08 -6.89 -2.16
CA ASP A 59 12.15 -6.74 -3.62
C ASP A 59 11.58 -8.00 -4.31
N LEU A 60 10.34 -8.33 -3.97
CA LEU A 60 9.70 -9.57 -4.39
C LEU A 60 9.09 -9.45 -5.79
N ASN A 61 9.16 -10.53 -6.55
CA ASN A 61 8.42 -10.64 -7.80
C ASN A 61 7.00 -11.18 -7.53
N GLU A 62 6.18 -11.24 -8.58
CA GLU A 62 4.80 -11.71 -8.46
C GLU A 62 4.69 -13.09 -7.81
N ASN A 63 5.49 -14.04 -8.28
CA ASN A 63 5.42 -15.41 -7.76
C ASN A 63 5.78 -15.49 -6.29
N GLU A 64 6.77 -14.74 -5.86
CA GLU A 64 7.18 -14.69 -4.46
C GLU A 64 6.09 -14.07 -3.58
N ILE A 65 5.45 -13.01 -4.07
CA ILE A 65 4.32 -12.37 -3.37
C ILE A 65 3.16 -13.36 -3.26
N LEU A 66 2.80 -14.05 -4.36
CA LEU A 66 1.73 -15.04 -4.35
C LEU A 66 2.01 -16.16 -3.35
N SER A 67 3.23 -16.66 -3.32
CA SER A 67 3.62 -17.70 -2.37
C SER A 67 3.46 -17.23 -0.93
N ALA A 68 3.95 -16.03 -0.62
CA ALA A 68 3.83 -15.47 0.73
C ALA A 68 2.37 -15.29 1.15
N LEU A 69 1.52 -14.79 0.25
CA LEU A 69 0.10 -14.62 0.53
C LEU A 69 -0.61 -15.95 0.77
N LYS A 70 -0.30 -16.96 -0.02
CA LYS A 70 -0.94 -18.29 0.10
C LYS A 70 -0.54 -19.01 1.38
N GLU A 71 0.67 -18.80 1.85
CA GLU A 71 1.17 -19.44 3.07
C GLU A 71 0.73 -18.72 4.34
N HIS A 72 0.34 -17.45 4.24
CA HIS A 72 0.02 -16.65 5.40
C HIS A 72 -1.36 -17.01 5.99
N GLN A 73 -1.40 -17.15 7.31
CA GLN A 73 -2.62 -17.49 8.05
C GLN A 73 -3.05 -16.35 8.97
N GLY A 74 -3.10 -15.16 8.46
CA GLY A 74 -3.51 -13.98 9.20
C GLY A 74 -4.01 -12.91 8.27
N ASP A 75 -4.25 -11.74 8.82
CA ASP A 75 -4.70 -10.61 8.04
C ASP A 75 -3.57 -10.03 7.19
N VAL A 76 -3.96 -9.38 6.10
CA VAL A 76 -3.04 -8.73 5.16
C VAL A 76 -3.51 -7.30 4.92
N MET A 77 -2.58 -6.37 4.86
CA MET A 77 -2.83 -5.01 4.37
C MET A 77 -1.83 -4.68 3.28
N LEU A 78 -2.30 -4.00 2.24
CA LEU A 78 -1.45 -3.47 1.18
C LEU A 78 -1.33 -1.96 1.39
N LEU A 79 -0.12 -1.50 1.69
CA LEU A 79 0.18 -0.07 1.86
C LEU A 79 0.81 0.46 0.58
N LEU A 80 0.18 1.47 0.01
CA LEU A 80 0.63 2.08 -1.24
C LEU A 80 0.67 3.59 -1.11
N SER A 81 1.59 4.21 -1.82
CA SER A 81 1.68 5.65 -1.94
C SER A 81 1.52 6.04 -3.41
N PRO A 82 0.72 7.06 -3.74
CA PRO A 82 0.55 7.47 -5.13
C PRO A 82 1.86 7.91 -5.76
N MET A 83 2.08 7.50 -7.01
CA MET A 83 3.30 7.82 -7.75
C MET A 83 3.02 8.80 -8.86
N GLY A 84 3.99 9.68 -9.07
CA GLY A 84 3.95 10.68 -10.13
C GLY A 84 2.89 11.75 -9.93
N GLY A 85 2.81 12.69 -10.87
CA GLY A 85 1.84 13.78 -10.82
C GLY A 85 0.41 13.37 -11.10
N GLN A 86 0.19 12.16 -11.63
CA GLN A 86 -1.13 11.69 -12.03
C GLN A 86 -1.82 10.83 -10.95
N GLY A 87 -1.15 10.56 -9.85
CA GLY A 87 -1.75 9.84 -8.73
C GLY A 87 -1.97 8.35 -8.94
N PHE A 88 -1.10 7.69 -9.70
CA PHE A 88 -1.19 6.24 -9.88
C PHE A 88 -0.87 5.51 -8.58
N LEU A 89 -1.82 4.74 -8.12
CA LEU A 89 -1.65 3.89 -6.95
C LEU A 89 -1.24 2.46 -7.36
N ILE A 90 -1.85 1.94 -8.41
CA ILE A 90 -1.59 0.60 -8.94
C ILE A 90 -1.47 0.70 -10.46
N GLY A 91 -0.50 -0.01 -11.03
CA GLY A 91 -0.33 -0.15 -12.47
C GLY A 91 0.89 0.56 -13.06
N ARG A 92 1.51 1.44 -12.30
CA ARG A 92 2.72 2.13 -12.73
C ARG A 92 3.83 1.87 -11.72
N GLY A 93 4.90 1.20 -12.15
CA GLY A 93 6.04 0.91 -11.30
C GLY A 93 5.85 -0.21 -10.29
N ASN A 94 4.71 -0.89 -10.30
CA ASN A 94 4.40 -1.96 -9.36
C ASN A 94 3.62 -3.11 -10.02
N LEU A 95 4.04 -3.52 -11.20
CA LEU A 95 3.35 -4.57 -11.98
C LEU A 95 3.35 -5.94 -11.29
N GLN A 96 4.25 -6.17 -10.36
CA GLN A 96 4.25 -7.39 -9.55
C GLN A 96 3.02 -7.48 -8.64
N LEU A 97 2.33 -6.36 -8.40
CA LEU A 97 0.99 -6.36 -7.81
C LEU A 97 -0.03 -6.66 -8.91
N SER A 98 0.01 -7.88 -9.38
CA SER A 98 -0.80 -8.35 -10.50
C SER A 98 -2.26 -8.52 -10.11
N PRO A 99 -3.16 -8.72 -11.09
CA PRO A 99 -4.56 -9.05 -10.79
C PRO A 99 -4.70 -10.24 -9.84
N ASP A 100 -3.88 -11.27 -9.98
CA ASP A 100 -3.94 -12.45 -9.11
C ASP A 100 -3.56 -12.09 -7.66
N VAL A 101 -2.52 -11.29 -7.48
CA VAL A 101 -2.12 -10.78 -6.16
C VAL A 101 -3.25 -9.96 -5.56
N LEU A 102 -3.82 -9.04 -6.33
CA LEU A 102 -4.88 -8.15 -5.87
C LEU A 102 -6.17 -8.90 -5.52
N ARG A 103 -6.48 -10.00 -6.23
CA ARG A 103 -7.63 -10.85 -5.89
C ARG A 103 -7.47 -11.49 -4.52
N ILE A 104 -6.27 -11.96 -4.21
CA ILE A 104 -6.02 -12.59 -2.90
C ILE A 104 -6.10 -11.55 -1.79
N ILE A 105 -5.50 -10.38 -1.98
CA ILE A 105 -5.53 -9.31 -0.97
C ILE A 105 -6.95 -8.77 -0.81
N GLY A 106 -7.60 -8.43 -1.91
CA GLY A 106 -8.94 -7.84 -1.92
C GLY A 106 -8.91 -6.32 -1.83
N VAL A 107 -9.89 -5.68 -2.48
CA VAL A 107 -9.95 -4.22 -2.60
C VAL A 107 -10.15 -3.51 -1.25
N ASN A 108 -10.68 -4.21 -0.24
CA ASN A 108 -10.92 -3.64 1.08
C ASN A 108 -9.66 -3.61 1.96
N ARG A 109 -8.57 -4.22 1.50
CA ARG A 109 -7.31 -4.31 2.25
C ARG A 109 -6.24 -3.39 1.70
N VAL A 110 -6.61 -2.40 0.89
CA VAL A 110 -5.70 -1.42 0.32
C VAL A 110 -5.82 -0.12 1.12
N LEU A 111 -4.70 0.35 1.63
CA LEU A 111 -4.62 1.62 2.35
C LEU A 111 -3.61 2.51 1.64
N GLY A 112 -4.06 3.67 1.20
CA GLY A 112 -3.16 4.68 0.63
C GLY A 112 -2.48 5.47 1.74
N ILE A 113 -1.23 5.81 1.54
CA ILE A 113 -0.49 6.71 2.43
C ILE A 113 -0.24 7.98 1.63
N VAL A 114 -0.86 9.08 2.06
CA VAL A 114 -0.84 10.34 1.30
C VAL A 114 -0.63 11.49 2.28
N THR A 115 0.52 12.16 2.20
CA THR A 115 0.77 13.32 3.05
C THR A 115 -0.18 14.47 2.70
N PRO A 116 -0.43 15.42 3.62
CA PRO A 116 -1.29 16.56 3.32
C PRO A 116 -0.84 17.37 2.10
N ALA A 117 0.46 17.54 1.91
CA ALA A 117 0.98 18.24 0.74
C ALA A 117 0.61 17.53 -0.56
N LYS A 118 0.73 16.21 -0.59
CA LYS A 118 0.37 15.41 -1.76
C LYS A 118 -1.14 15.43 -2.01
N MET A 119 -1.95 15.42 -0.95
CA MET A 119 -3.41 15.50 -1.06
C MET A 119 -3.87 16.70 -1.86
N LEU A 120 -3.17 17.83 -1.73
CA LEU A 120 -3.54 19.05 -2.45
C LEU A 120 -3.38 18.92 -3.96
N THR A 121 -2.58 17.98 -4.42
CA THR A 121 -2.27 17.79 -5.85
C THR A 121 -3.09 16.66 -6.49
N LEU A 122 -3.74 15.83 -5.69
CA LEU A 122 -4.43 14.64 -6.18
C LEU A 122 -5.91 14.94 -6.45
N ARG A 123 -6.40 14.48 -7.59
CA ARG A 123 -7.84 14.49 -7.91
C ARG A 123 -8.47 13.15 -7.59
N SER A 124 -7.72 12.09 -7.81
CA SER A 124 -8.17 10.73 -7.60
C SER A 124 -6.97 9.81 -7.43
N LEU A 125 -7.23 8.59 -6.99
CA LEU A 125 -6.26 7.50 -7.00
C LEU A 125 -6.48 6.70 -8.28
N ARG A 126 -5.48 6.68 -9.13
CA ARG A 126 -5.58 5.98 -10.41
C ARG A 126 -5.17 4.53 -10.27
N ILE A 127 -6.02 3.65 -10.76
CA ILE A 127 -5.85 2.20 -10.70
C ILE A 127 -5.87 1.66 -12.12
N GLU A 128 -4.85 0.87 -12.48
CA GLU A 128 -4.75 0.25 -13.78
C GLU A 128 -4.16 -1.15 -13.57
N THR A 129 -5.02 -2.12 -13.31
CA THR A 129 -4.55 -3.48 -12.96
C THR A 129 -4.17 -4.32 -14.17
N GLY A 130 -4.64 -3.94 -15.35
CA GLY A 130 -4.48 -4.75 -16.55
C GLY A 130 -5.54 -5.86 -16.69
N ASP A 131 -6.50 -5.92 -15.79
CA ASP A 131 -7.58 -6.89 -15.80
C ASP A 131 -8.90 -6.17 -15.58
N SER A 132 -9.83 -6.31 -16.53
CA SER A 132 -11.08 -5.56 -16.49
C SER A 132 -11.95 -5.89 -15.27
N GLU A 133 -11.93 -7.14 -14.81
CA GLU A 133 -12.70 -7.52 -13.63
C GLU A 133 -12.14 -6.85 -12.36
N MET A 134 -10.83 -6.85 -12.18
CA MET A 134 -10.22 -6.19 -11.02
C MET A 134 -10.40 -4.67 -11.08
N ASP A 135 -10.24 -4.08 -12.26
CA ASP A 135 -10.51 -2.66 -12.43
C ASP A 135 -11.96 -2.34 -12.06
N GLN A 136 -12.91 -3.20 -12.45
CA GLN A 136 -14.31 -3.01 -12.10
C GLN A 136 -14.54 -3.13 -10.61
N ARG A 137 -13.87 -4.03 -9.92
CA ARG A 137 -13.98 -4.15 -8.46
C ARG A 137 -13.53 -2.88 -7.75
N PHE A 138 -12.42 -2.28 -8.19
CA PHE A 138 -11.97 -1.01 -7.65
C PHE A 138 -12.95 0.12 -7.98
N SER A 139 -13.45 0.15 -9.21
CA SER A 139 -14.45 1.13 -9.64
C SER A 139 -15.73 1.03 -8.81
N ASP A 140 -16.21 -0.19 -8.54
CA ASP A 140 -17.41 -0.43 -7.74
C ASP A 140 -17.24 0.02 -6.29
N LYS A 141 -16.02 -0.08 -5.76
CA LYS A 141 -15.72 0.40 -4.42
C LYS A 141 -15.81 1.93 -4.34
N LYS A 142 -15.54 2.64 -5.41
CA LYS A 142 -15.62 4.09 -5.60
C LYS A 142 -14.56 4.89 -4.87
N TYR A 143 -14.25 4.54 -3.62
CA TYR A 143 -13.33 5.30 -2.77
C TYR A 143 -12.38 4.33 -2.06
N LEU A 144 -11.14 4.75 -1.86
CA LEU A 144 -10.19 4.05 -1.01
C LEU A 144 -9.84 4.93 0.18
N LYS A 145 -9.59 4.29 1.30
CA LYS A 145 -9.07 4.98 2.48
C LYS A 145 -7.64 5.40 2.25
N VAL A 146 -7.32 6.60 2.69
CA VAL A 146 -5.94 7.07 2.75
C VAL A 146 -5.64 7.57 4.15
N LEU A 147 -4.46 7.25 4.62
CA LEU A 147 -3.94 7.76 5.88
C LEU A 147 -3.11 9.00 5.56
N GLN A 148 -3.48 10.13 6.13
CA GLN A 148 -2.88 11.42 5.86
C GLN A 148 -1.95 11.89 6.98
N GLY A 149 -2.13 11.35 8.17
CA GLY A 149 -1.37 11.67 9.35
C GLY A 149 -1.79 10.78 10.50
N TYR A 150 -1.31 11.06 11.70
CA TYR A 150 -1.68 10.29 12.88
C TYR A 150 -3.19 10.37 13.10
N ARG A 151 -3.86 9.22 13.12
CA ARG A 151 -5.32 9.11 13.30
C ARG A 151 -6.13 9.98 12.35
N THR A 152 -5.57 10.32 11.21
CA THR A 152 -6.22 11.17 10.23
C THR A 152 -6.41 10.39 8.94
N THR A 153 -7.61 9.87 8.77
CA THR A 153 -8.01 9.08 7.60
C THR A 153 -8.94 9.91 6.73
N ARG A 154 -8.74 9.82 5.42
CA ARG A 154 -9.60 10.41 4.41
C ARG A 154 -10.01 9.32 3.43
N VAL A 155 -10.91 9.65 2.53
CA VAL A 155 -11.22 8.81 1.38
C VAL A 155 -10.93 9.59 0.11
N LEU A 156 -10.38 8.92 -0.88
CA LEU A 156 -10.15 9.49 -2.19
C LEU A 156 -10.88 8.66 -3.24
N LYS A 157 -11.41 9.35 -4.22
CA LYS A 157 -12.08 8.72 -5.34
C LYS A 157 -11.12 7.85 -6.13
N VAL A 158 -11.57 6.67 -6.51
CA VAL A 158 -10.86 5.79 -7.44
C VAL A 158 -11.17 6.18 -8.86
N SER A 159 -10.16 6.18 -9.71
CA SER A 159 -10.31 6.38 -11.15
C SER A 159 -9.67 5.19 -11.88
N VAL A 160 -10.46 4.50 -12.69
CA VAL A 160 -9.95 3.41 -13.55
C VAL A 160 -10.10 3.82 -15.01
N ASP A 161 -9.13 3.49 -15.83
CA ASP A 161 -9.15 3.82 -17.26
C ASP A 161 -9.38 2.59 -18.13
#